data_1394d04b1ad37ba19a5b6d2f8ed73236
#
_entry.id   1394d04b1ad37ba19a5b6d2f8ed73236
#
_cell.length_a   1.000
_cell.length_b   1.000
_cell.length_c   1.000
_cell.angle_alpha   90.00
_cell.angle_beta   90.00
_cell.angle_gamma   90.00
#
_symmetry.space_group_name_H-M   'P 1'
#
loop_
_entity.id
_entity.type
_entity.pdbx_description
1 polymer ?
#
loop_
_entity_poly.entity_id
_entity_poly.type
_entity_poly.pdbx_seq_one_letter_code
_entity_poly.pdbx_strand_id
1 'polypeptide(L)'
;MPLTPEDGSGAVELSTSDYILGPSDLLQIDVFQVDELSGTERINAAGYIKMPLIGLVKVAGLSREQSEDLIAELYAEDYLQDPQVNIDVMEYVSHQITVLGHVTNPGVYPLKGKTTLLQALAMAGDAGALADEEEVVVFRSDESGAVVGYVVNLEDVLAGTTVDPEIIGNDKVVVPVSGSKSFIKGITDTLRGFVGFATF
;
A
#
# COMPACT_ATOMS: atom_id res chain seq x y z
N MET A 1 -40.37 0.44 -9.60
CA MET A 1 -40.22 -1.01 -9.43
C MET A 1 -39.23 -1.20 -8.31
N PRO A 2 -39.59 -1.66 -7.12
CA PRO A 2 -38.67 -1.78 -6.01
C PRO A 2 -37.75 -3.02 -6.24
N LEU A 3 -36.46 -2.84 -6.00
CA LEU A 3 -35.48 -3.90 -5.98
C LEU A 3 -35.75 -4.79 -4.75
N THR A 4 -36.21 -6.00 -4.94
CA THR A 4 -36.29 -7.02 -3.89
C THR A 4 -34.89 -7.57 -3.65
N PRO A 5 -34.39 -7.67 -2.40
CA PRO A 5 -33.17 -8.42 -2.11
C PRO A 5 -33.48 -9.90 -2.26
N GLU A 6 -32.86 -10.57 -3.23
CA GLU A 6 -32.80 -12.03 -3.23
C GLU A 6 -31.83 -12.50 -2.15
N ASP A 7 -32.33 -13.37 -1.28
CA ASP A 7 -31.60 -14.16 -0.32
C ASP A 7 -30.48 -14.97 -0.99
N GLY A 8 -29.32 -14.38 -1.03
CA GLY A 8 -28.07 -15.06 -1.30
C GLY A 8 -27.12 -14.81 -0.12
N SER A 9 -27.16 -15.70 0.88
CA SER A 9 -26.13 -15.75 1.92
C SER A 9 -24.81 -16.25 1.33
N GLY A 10 -24.27 -15.48 0.40
CA GLY A 10 -22.86 -15.41 0.12
C GLY A 10 -22.33 -14.30 1.01
N ALA A 11 -21.84 -14.62 2.20
CA ALA A 11 -20.88 -13.76 2.85
C ALA A 11 -19.77 -13.58 1.81
N VAL A 12 -19.72 -12.41 1.16
CA VAL A 12 -18.52 -11.95 0.52
C VAL A 12 -17.57 -11.82 1.70
N GLU A 13 -16.75 -12.85 1.91
CA GLU A 13 -15.51 -12.67 2.64
C GLU A 13 -14.81 -11.55 1.89
N LEU A 14 -14.93 -10.33 2.40
CA LEU A 14 -14.02 -9.26 2.09
C LEU A 14 -12.68 -9.81 2.58
N SER A 15 -11.97 -10.46 1.67
CA SER A 15 -10.55 -10.71 1.83
C SER A 15 -9.98 -9.33 2.07
N THR A 16 -9.79 -8.97 3.32
CA THR A 16 -8.86 -7.93 3.72
C THR A 16 -7.57 -8.38 3.07
N SER A 17 -7.22 -7.76 1.94
CA SER A 17 -5.97 -8.08 1.26
C SER A 17 -4.89 -7.79 2.27
N ASP A 18 -4.28 -8.86 2.78
CA ASP A 18 -3.41 -8.82 3.92
C ASP A 18 -2.25 -7.86 3.61
N TYR A 19 -2.12 -6.85 4.47
CA TYR A 19 -0.96 -5.97 4.42
C TYR A 19 0.31 -6.82 4.55
N ILE A 20 1.22 -6.68 3.61
CA ILE A 20 2.51 -7.37 3.65
C ILE A 20 3.49 -6.51 4.42
N LEU A 21 4.04 -7.05 5.50
CA LEU A 21 5.00 -6.36 6.34
C LEU A 21 6.29 -6.04 5.58
N GLY A 22 6.83 -4.85 5.81
CA GLY A 22 8.03 -4.40 5.12
C GLY A 22 9.01 -3.64 6.02
N PRO A 23 10.23 -3.38 5.53
CA PRO A 23 11.24 -2.65 6.27
C PRO A 23 10.76 -1.28 6.76
N SER A 24 11.14 -0.91 7.96
CA SER A 24 10.76 0.32 8.69
C SER A 24 9.37 0.35 9.28
N ASP A 25 8.49 -0.61 9.03
CA ASP A 25 7.22 -0.72 9.75
C ASP A 25 7.46 -0.92 11.24
N LEU A 26 6.60 -0.33 12.06
CA LEU A 26 6.62 -0.46 13.51
C LEU A 26 5.50 -1.39 13.94
N LEU A 27 5.86 -2.48 14.61
CA LEU A 27 4.95 -3.51 15.06
C LEU A 27 4.81 -3.46 16.58
N GLN A 28 3.59 -3.58 17.09
CA GLN A 28 3.31 -4.00 18.45
C GLN A 28 3.07 -5.50 18.42
N ILE A 29 3.81 -6.25 19.24
CA ILE A 29 3.72 -7.70 19.30
C ILE A 29 3.29 -8.07 20.72
N ASP A 30 2.18 -8.76 20.84
CA ASP A 30 1.63 -9.18 22.11
C ASP A 30 1.60 -10.71 22.18
N VAL A 31 2.34 -11.25 23.16
CA VAL A 31 2.34 -12.68 23.46
C VAL A 31 1.40 -12.91 24.64
N PHE A 32 0.31 -13.63 24.40
CA PHE A 32 -0.75 -13.83 25.39
C PHE A 32 -0.23 -14.41 26.68
N GLN A 33 -0.55 -13.77 27.80
CA GLN A 33 -0.13 -14.12 29.17
C GLN A 33 1.40 -14.05 29.44
N VAL A 34 2.21 -13.47 28.54
CA VAL A 34 3.66 -13.35 28.72
C VAL A 34 4.13 -11.94 28.33
N ASP A 35 3.88 -10.98 29.22
CA ASP A 35 4.19 -9.56 28.97
C ASP A 35 5.70 -9.32 28.72
N GLU A 36 6.59 -10.15 29.32
CA GLU A 36 8.04 -10.02 29.13
C GLU A 36 8.52 -10.34 27.71
N LEU A 37 7.69 -11.04 26.91
CA LEU A 37 7.96 -11.35 25.51
C LEU A 37 7.22 -10.40 24.55
N SER A 38 6.33 -9.58 25.09
CA SER A 38 5.57 -8.58 24.33
C SER A 38 6.37 -7.28 24.21
N GLY A 39 6.14 -6.53 23.14
CA GLY A 39 6.83 -5.25 22.95
C GLY A 39 6.63 -4.65 21.57
N THR A 40 7.25 -3.49 21.39
CA THR A 40 7.21 -2.76 20.12
C THR A 40 8.54 -2.93 19.40
N GLU A 41 8.50 -3.46 18.18
CA GLU A 41 9.69 -3.72 17.38
C GLU A 41 9.58 -3.09 16.00
N ARG A 42 10.68 -2.49 15.53
CA ARG A 42 10.75 -1.95 14.16
C ARG A 42 11.45 -2.94 13.25
N ILE A 43 10.85 -3.23 12.09
CA ILE A 43 11.45 -4.07 11.07
C ILE A 43 12.69 -3.37 10.52
N ASN A 44 13.84 -4.01 10.62
CA ASN A 44 15.10 -3.46 10.13
C ASN A 44 15.18 -3.52 8.58
N ALA A 45 16.20 -2.89 7.99
CA ALA A 45 16.40 -2.82 6.54
C ALA A 45 16.55 -4.21 5.87
N ALA A 46 16.94 -5.24 6.61
CA ALA A 46 17.07 -6.61 6.12
C ALA A 46 15.77 -7.43 6.30
N GLY A 47 14.72 -6.82 6.88
CA GLY A 47 13.41 -7.43 7.04
C GLY A 47 13.22 -8.25 8.31
N TYR A 48 14.04 -8.02 9.35
CA TYR A 48 13.97 -8.75 10.61
C TYR A 48 13.52 -7.86 11.76
N ILE A 49 12.85 -8.48 12.72
CA ILE A 49 12.61 -7.96 14.07
C ILE A 49 13.45 -8.74 15.09
N LYS A 50 13.64 -8.18 16.29
CA LYS A 50 14.38 -8.84 17.37
C LYS A 50 13.43 -9.20 18.49
N MET A 51 13.19 -10.49 18.68
CA MET A 51 12.31 -11.00 19.74
C MET A 51 13.12 -11.59 20.90
N PRO A 52 12.69 -11.41 22.16
CA PRO A 52 13.30 -12.08 23.29
C PRO A 52 13.31 -13.60 23.10
N LEU A 53 14.32 -14.30 23.61
CA LEU A 53 14.54 -15.75 23.54
C LEU A 53 14.78 -16.33 22.14
N ILE A 54 13.97 -16.00 21.14
CA ILE A 54 14.04 -16.55 19.77
C ILE A 54 14.95 -15.74 18.83
N GLY A 55 15.41 -14.54 19.25
CA GLY A 55 16.39 -13.76 18.50
C GLY A 55 15.83 -13.01 17.29
N LEU A 56 16.48 -13.11 16.13
CA LEU A 56 16.07 -12.42 14.90
C LEU A 56 15.05 -13.24 14.10
N VAL A 57 13.87 -12.68 13.90
CA VAL A 57 12.78 -13.30 13.12
C VAL A 57 12.56 -12.49 11.83
N LYS A 58 12.54 -13.15 10.68
CA LYS A 58 12.28 -12.52 9.39
C LYS A 58 10.78 -12.42 9.16
N VAL A 59 10.26 -11.20 9.19
CA VAL A 59 8.82 -10.93 9.00
C VAL A 59 8.51 -10.14 7.73
N ALA A 60 9.49 -9.45 7.13
CA ALA A 60 9.28 -8.74 5.88
C ALA A 60 8.96 -9.70 4.73
N GLY A 61 7.91 -9.38 3.98
CA GLY A 61 7.37 -10.22 2.90
C GLY A 61 6.28 -11.18 3.36
N LEU A 62 5.98 -11.23 4.66
CA LEU A 62 4.88 -12.01 5.23
C LEU A 62 3.67 -11.12 5.53
N SER A 63 2.49 -11.71 5.54
CA SER A 63 1.31 -11.05 6.11
C SER A 63 1.41 -10.99 7.64
N ARG A 64 0.54 -10.20 8.26
CA ARG A 64 0.42 -10.15 9.71
C ARG A 64 0.18 -11.55 10.30
N GLU A 65 -0.82 -12.27 9.80
CA GLU A 65 -1.18 -13.61 10.25
C GLU A 65 -0.03 -14.61 10.09
N GLN A 66 0.64 -14.60 8.93
CA GLN A 66 1.80 -15.45 8.69
C GLN A 66 2.96 -15.16 9.67
N SER A 67 3.10 -13.91 10.09
CA SER A 67 4.14 -13.51 11.05
C SER A 67 3.76 -13.90 12.48
N GLU A 68 2.48 -13.82 12.84
CA GLU A 68 1.94 -14.30 14.10
C GLU A 68 2.17 -15.80 14.26
N ASP A 69 1.81 -16.59 13.23
CA ASP A 69 2.01 -18.03 13.19
C ASP A 69 3.49 -18.41 13.28
N LEU A 70 4.36 -17.74 12.53
CA LEU A 70 5.80 -17.97 12.55
C LEU A 70 6.41 -17.73 13.94
N ILE A 71 6.05 -16.62 14.60
CA ILE A 71 6.56 -16.28 15.94
C ILE A 71 6.02 -17.28 16.97
N ALA A 72 4.74 -17.65 16.86
CA ALA A 72 4.14 -18.66 17.72
C ALA A 72 4.85 -20.02 17.57
N GLU A 73 5.12 -20.46 16.35
CA GLU A 73 5.85 -21.70 16.09
C GLU A 73 7.24 -21.69 16.73
N LEU A 74 8.01 -20.60 16.54
CA LEU A 74 9.35 -20.46 17.12
C LEU A 74 9.35 -20.46 18.66
N TYR A 75 8.33 -19.87 19.29
CA TYR A 75 8.19 -19.97 20.74
C TYR A 75 7.75 -21.34 21.21
N ALA A 76 6.93 -22.06 20.41
CA ALA A 76 6.45 -23.39 20.77
C ALA A 76 7.55 -24.46 20.73
N GLU A 77 8.61 -24.27 19.92
CA GLU A 77 9.71 -25.24 19.82
C GLU A 77 10.39 -25.50 21.18
N ASP A 78 10.75 -24.44 21.93
CA ASP A 78 11.61 -24.57 23.11
C ASP A 78 11.12 -23.82 24.37
N TYR A 79 10.13 -22.89 24.26
CA TYR A 79 9.89 -21.91 25.33
C TYR A 79 8.47 -21.93 25.88
N LEU A 80 7.42 -22.09 25.05
CA LEU A 80 6.03 -21.96 25.46
C LEU A 80 5.18 -23.14 25.01
N GLN A 81 4.10 -23.45 25.76
CA GLN A 81 3.09 -24.38 25.33
C GLN A 81 1.90 -23.64 24.74
N ASP A 82 1.57 -23.91 23.49
CA ASP A 82 0.43 -23.30 22.76
C ASP A 82 0.44 -21.77 22.82
N PRO A 83 1.56 -21.11 22.41
CA PRO A 83 1.65 -19.65 22.44
C PRO A 83 0.67 -19.02 21.47
N GLN A 84 0.02 -17.94 21.89
CA GLN A 84 -0.81 -17.10 21.03
C GLN A 84 -0.13 -15.74 20.88
N VAL A 85 0.13 -15.35 19.64
CA VAL A 85 0.80 -14.10 19.28
C VAL A 85 -0.15 -13.24 18.47
N ASN A 86 -0.24 -11.97 18.81
CA ASN A 86 -0.97 -10.98 18.03
C ASN A 86 -0.03 -9.86 17.61
N ILE A 87 -0.14 -9.39 16.37
CA ILE A 87 0.67 -8.31 15.82
C ILE A 87 -0.23 -7.18 15.35
N ASP A 88 0.00 -5.98 15.85
CA ASP A 88 -0.61 -4.76 15.36
C ASP A 88 0.43 -3.87 14.69
N VAL A 89 0.13 -3.38 13.47
CA VAL A 89 1.00 -2.45 12.77
C VAL A 89 0.72 -1.03 13.24
N MET A 90 1.64 -0.46 14.01
CA MET A 90 1.54 0.89 14.58
C MET A 90 1.89 1.97 13.55
N GLU A 91 2.91 1.72 12.71
CA GLU A 91 3.35 2.64 11.66
C GLU A 91 3.54 1.87 10.35
N TYR A 92 2.80 2.29 9.33
CA TYR A 92 2.87 1.75 7.96
C TYR A 92 3.86 2.61 7.15
N VAL A 93 5.13 2.26 7.15
CA VAL A 93 6.20 3.03 6.48
C VAL A 93 6.61 2.39 5.17
N SER A 94 6.60 1.07 5.09
CA SER A 94 7.06 0.33 3.92
C SER A 94 6.17 0.48 2.69
N HIS A 95 4.87 0.73 2.90
CA HIS A 95 3.87 0.86 1.85
C HIS A 95 3.18 2.23 1.94
N GLN A 96 3.84 3.26 1.40
CA GLN A 96 3.29 4.61 1.31
C GLN A 96 3.28 5.05 -0.15
N ILE A 97 2.30 5.87 -0.49
CA ILE A 97 2.24 6.56 -1.79
C ILE A 97 2.36 8.05 -1.58
N THR A 98 2.82 8.74 -2.60
CA THR A 98 2.86 10.20 -2.61
C THR A 98 1.85 10.71 -3.62
N VAL A 99 0.87 11.50 -3.19
CA VAL A 99 -0.09 12.17 -4.08
C VAL A 99 0.27 13.64 -4.19
N LEU A 100 0.49 14.11 -5.39
CA LEU A 100 0.97 15.46 -5.70
C LEU A 100 0.09 16.14 -6.76
N GLY A 101 0.27 17.45 -6.89
CA GLY A 101 -0.40 18.25 -7.92
C GLY A 101 -1.74 18.79 -7.46
N HIS A 102 -2.72 18.81 -8.36
CA HIS A 102 -3.99 19.49 -8.13
C HIS A 102 -5.02 18.56 -7.47
N VAL A 103 -4.75 18.18 -6.23
CA VAL A 103 -5.65 17.48 -5.32
C VAL A 103 -5.94 18.35 -4.10
N THR A 104 -6.99 18.04 -3.34
CA THR A 104 -7.36 18.85 -2.18
C THR A 104 -6.28 18.85 -1.09
N ASN A 105 -5.69 17.68 -0.81
CA ASN A 105 -4.67 17.51 0.21
C ASN A 105 -3.48 16.73 -0.36
N PRO A 106 -2.50 17.41 -1.03
CA PRO A 106 -1.29 16.73 -1.46
C PRO A 106 -0.50 16.22 -0.26
N GLY A 107 0.06 15.00 -0.35
CA GLY A 107 0.77 14.42 0.78
C GLY A 107 1.24 13.00 0.57
N VAL A 108 1.73 12.39 1.65
CA VAL A 108 2.12 10.99 1.71
C VAL A 108 1.04 10.22 2.46
N TYR A 109 0.57 9.12 1.87
CA TYR A 109 -0.53 8.32 2.38
C TYR A 109 -0.12 6.86 2.57
N PRO A 110 -0.37 6.26 3.73
CA PRO A 110 -0.10 4.84 3.96
C PRO A 110 -1.14 3.97 3.25
N LEU A 111 -0.68 2.92 2.57
CA LEU A 111 -1.54 1.88 2.00
C LEU A 111 -1.74 0.77 3.04
N LYS A 112 -2.97 0.52 3.43
CA LYS A 112 -3.34 -0.53 4.41
C LYS A 112 -3.81 -1.83 3.76
N GLY A 113 -3.53 -2.00 2.48
CA GLY A 113 -3.96 -3.14 1.68
C GLY A 113 -4.00 -2.77 0.20
N LYS A 114 -4.66 -3.59 -0.62
CA LYS A 114 -4.86 -3.28 -2.03
C LYS A 114 -5.63 -1.98 -2.17
N THR A 115 -5.03 -1.04 -2.85
CA THR A 115 -5.58 0.30 -3.03
C THR A 115 -5.53 0.64 -4.52
N THR A 116 -6.62 1.15 -5.05
CA THR A 116 -6.72 1.58 -6.44
C THR A 116 -6.41 3.08 -6.58
N LEU A 117 -6.26 3.56 -7.81
CA LEU A 117 -5.99 4.97 -8.09
C LEU A 117 -7.12 5.87 -7.58
N LEU A 118 -8.39 5.50 -7.81
CA LEU A 118 -9.53 6.28 -7.31
C LEU A 118 -9.55 6.33 -5.77
N GLN A 119 -9.22 5.22 -5.11
CA GLN A 119 -9.12 5.20 -3.64
C GLN A 119 -7.97 6.08 -3.14
N ALA A 120 -6.82 6.05 -3.82
CA ALA A 120 -5.68 6.90 -3.49
C ALA A 120 -6.00 8.39 -3.64
N LEU A 121 -6.73 8.77 -4.68
CA LEU A 121 -7.21 10.15 -4.87
C LEU A 121 -8.26 10.55 -3.82
N ALA A 122 -9.20 9.66 -3.48
CA ALA A 122 -10.16 9.90 -2.42
C ALA A 122 -9.48 10.14 -1.06
N MET A 123 -8.39 9.42 -0.74
CA MET A 123 -7.57 9.69 0.45
C MET A 123 -6.98 11.11 0.45
N ALA A 124 -6.63 11.64 -0.74
CA ALA A 124 -6.12 12.99 -0.93
C ALA A 124 -7.23 14.06 -1.05
N GLY A 125 -8.50 13.67 -0.87
CA GLY A 125 -9.67 14.55 -0.95
C GLY A 125 -10.09 14.88 -2.37
N ASP A 126 -9.85 13.96 -3.28
CA ASP A 126 -10.15 13.98 -4.71
C ASP A 126 -9.38 15.02 -5.55
N ALA A 127 -9.54 14.93 -6.85
CA ALA A 127 -9.00 15.88 -7.81
C ALA A 127 -9.66 17.26 -7.63
N GLY A 128 -8.86 18.32 -7.68
CA GLY A 128 -9.36 19.69 -7.57
C GLY A 128 -10.10 20.13 -8.82
N ALA A 129 -10.95 21.15 -8.71
CA ALA A 129 -11.80 21.65 -9.81
C ALA A 129 -11.05 22.10 -11.08
N LEU A 130 -9.75 22.30 -11.01
CA LEU A 130 -8.89 22.66 -12.15
C LEU A 130 -7.92 21.51 -12.51
N ALA A 131 -8.14 20.33 -11.97
CA ALA A 131 -7.34 19.16 -12.29
C ALA A 131 -7.53 18.76 -13.76
N ASP A 132 -6.49 18.21 -14.35
CA ASP A 132 -6.55 17.51 -15.63
C ASP A 132 -6.79 16.02 -15.33
N GLU A 133 -8.06 15.62 -15.42
CA GLU A 133 -8.47 14.26 -15.11
C GLU A 133 -8.17 13.28 -16.27
N GLU A 134 -7.89 13.80 -17.47
CA GLU A 134 -7.51 12.99 -18.62
C GLU A 134 -6.05 12.51 -18.57
N GLU A 135 -5.20 13.22 -17.81
CA GLU A 135 -3.74 13.02 -17.84
C GLU A 135 -3.14 12.80 -16.44
N VAL A 136 -3.77 12.02 -15.57
CA VAL A 136 -3.18 11.65 -14.29
C VAL A 136 -2.02 10.68 -14.49
N VAL A 137 -0.87 10.98 -13.89
CA VAL A 137 0.35 10.17 -14.06
C VAL A 137 0.69 9.43 -12.78
N VAL A 138 0.88 8.12 -12.90
CA VAL A 138 1.42 7.28 -11.83
C VAL A 138 2.86 6.92 -12.17
N PHE A 139 3.79 7.38 -11.36
CA PHE A 139 5.20 7.01 -11.46
C PHE A 139 5.50 5.84 -10.54
N ARG A 140 6.02 4.77 -11.11
CA ARG A 140 6.42 3.54 -10.42
C ARG A 140 7.89 3.24 -10.68
N SER A 141 8.64 2.92 -9.64
CA SER A 141 10.01 2.43 -9.78
C SER A 141 10.01 0.91 -9.95
N ASP A 142 10.74 0.42 -10.92
CA ASP A 142 10.98 -1.01 -11.09
C ASP A 142 12.11 -1.52 -10.18
N GLU A 143 12.37 -2.82 -10.20
CA GLU A 143 13.44 -3.45 -9.41
C GLU A 143 14.85 -2.96 -9.77
N SER A 144 15.03 -2.39 -10.95
CA SER A 144 16.31 -1.81 -11.39
C SER A 144 16.50 -0.36 -10.92
N GLY A 145 15.44 0.25 -10.33
CA GLY A 145 15.40 1.65 -9.95
C GLY A 145 15.03 2.60 -11.11
N ALA A 146 14.70 2.06 -12.29
CA ALA A 146 14.16 2.87 -13.36
C ALA A 146 12.71 3.28 -13.02
N VAL A 147 12.35 4.51 -13.39
CA VAL A 147 11.01 5.04 -13.15
C VAL A 147 10.17 4.95 -14.43
N VAL A 148 9.01 4.31 -14.34
CA VAL A 148 8.03 4.22 -15.42
C VAL A 148 6.84 5.10 -15.08
N GLY A 149 6.40 5.94 -16.03
CA GLY A 149 5.19 6.75 -15.91
C GLY A 149 4.02 6.09 -16.64
N TYR A 150 2.90 5.91 -15.95
CA TYR A 150 1.64 5.42 -16.49
C TYR A 150 0.66 6.59 -16.53
N VAL A 151 0.13 6.89 -17.72
CA VAL A 151 -0.91 7.91 -17.89
C VAL A 151 -2.27 7.24 -17.79
N VAL A 152 -3.12 7.76 -16.91
CA VAL A 152 -4.45 7.23 -16.64
C VAL A 152 -5.47 8.35 -16.84
N ASN A 153 -6.50 8.07 -17.64
CA ASN A 153 -7.66 8.93 -17.77
C ASN A 153 -8.70 8.56 -16.71
N LEU A 154 -8.92 9.46 -15.74
CA LEU A 154 -9.88 9.23 -14.66
C LEU A 154 -11.33 9.23 -15.15
N GLU A 155 -11.67 10.00 -16.19
CA GLU A 155 -13.02 10.00 -16.75
C GLU A 155 -13.37 8.61 -17.29
N ASP A 156 -12.42 7.95 -17.98
CA ASP A 156 -12.60 6.60 -18.49
C ASP A 156 -12.72 5.55 -17.36
N VAL A 157 -11.95 5.71 -16.29
CA VAL A 157 -12.03 4.85 -15.11
C VAL A 157 -13.39 5.02 -14.42
N LEU A 158 -13.84 6.26 -14.20
CA LEU A 158 -15.14 6.58 -13.60
C LEU A 158 -16.31 6.11 -14.45
N ALA A 159 -16.17 6.15 -15.79
CA ALA A 159 -17.16 5.63 -16.72
C ALA A 159 -17.17 4.09 -16.80
N GLY A 160 -16.18 3.42 -16.20
CA GLY A 160 -16.02 1.96 -16.25
C GLY A 160 -15.56 1.42 -17.60
N THR A 161 -15.02 2.28 -18.46
CA THR A 161 -14.46 1.91 -19.77
C THR A 161 -13.01 1.43 -19.67
N THR A 162 -12.32 1.85 -18.60
CA THR A 162 -10.96 1.43 -18.25
C THR A 162 -10.93 0.88 -16.82
N VAL A 163 -10.07 -0.10 -16.57
CA VAL A 163 -9.89 -0.68 -15.23
C VAL A 163 -9.22 0.34 -14.32
N ASP A 164 -9.72 0.47 -13.09
CA ASP A 164 -9.08 1.27 -12.04
C ASP A 164 -7.76 0.59 -11.61
N PRO A 165 -6.58 1.17 -11.92
CA PRO A 165 -5.31 0.51 -11.68
C PRO A 165 -4.96 0.42 -10.21
N GLU A 166 -4.36 -0.70 -9.80
CA GLU A 166 -3.84 -0.89 -8.45
C GLU A 166 -2.58 -0.04 -8.23
N ILE A 167 -2.55 0.69 -7.13
CA ILE A 167 -1.43 1.51 -6.66
C ILE A 167 -0.66 0.72 -5.61
N ILE A 168 0.66 0.69 -5.74
CA ILE A 168 1.55 -0.03 -4.83
C ILE A 168 2.46 0.93 -4.04
N GLY A 169 3.12 0.40 -3.02
CA GLY A 169 4.05 1.19 -2.20
C GLY A 169 5.14 1.88 -3.03
N ASN A 170 5.48 3.10 -2.65
CA ASN A 170 6.41 4.02 -3.32
C ASN A 170 5.92 4.60 -4.66
N ASP A 171 4.70 4.32 -5.11
CA ASP A 171 4.13 5.01 -6.25
C ASP A 171 3.96 6.51 -5.96
N LYS A 172 4.13 7.32 -7.02
CA LYS A 172 3.86 8.75 -6.96
C LYS A 172 2.75 9.08 -7.95
N VAL A 173 1.61 9.48 -7.43
CA VAL A 173 0.46 9.92 -8.21
C VAL A 173 0.55 11.42 -8.40
N VAL A 174 0.52 11.89 -9.62
CA VAL A 174 0.59 13.30 -9.96
C VAL A 174 -0.64 13.70 -10.77
N VAL A 175 -1.41 14.64 -10.23
CA VAL A 175 -2.60 15.19 -10.88
C VAL A 175 -2.24 16.56 -11.44
N PRO A 176 -2.13 16.73 -12.77
CA PRO A 176 -1.78 18.00 -13.36
C PRO A 176 -2.95 19.01 -13.31
N VAL A 177 -2.68 20.25 -13.67
CA VAL A 177 -3.69 21.30 -13.85
C VAL A 177 -4.11 21.33 -15.32
N SER A 178 -5.42 21.41 -15.59
CA SER A 178 -5.98 21.55 -16.93
C SER A 178 -5.34 22.70 -17.70
N GLY A 179 -4.99 22.44 -18.95
CA GLY A 179 -4.32 23.42 -19.84
C GLY A 179 -2.80 23.47 -19.70
N SER A 180 -2.21 22.70 -18.80
CA SER A 180 -0.75 22.58 -18.67
C SER A 180 -0.16 21.50 -19.59
N LYS A 181 -0.53 21.50 -20.89
CA LYS A 181 0.05 20.56 -21.91
C LYS A 181 1.59 20.54 -21.95
N SER A 182 2.22 21.45 -21.23
CA SER A 182 3.66 21.56 -21.04
C SER A 182 4.19 20.69 -19.88
N PHE A 183 3.33 20.24 -18.94
CA PHE A 183 3.80 19.55 -17.75
C PHE A 183 4.26 18.12 -18.07
N ILE A 184 3.42 17.35 -18.76
CA ILE A 184 3.80 15.99 -19.19
C ILE A 184 4.92 16.07 -20.23
N LYS A 185 4.86 17.00 -21.18
CA LYS A 185 5.92 17.19 -22.16
C LYS A 185 7.26 17.59 -21.52
N GLY A 186 7.23 18.42 -20.46
CA GLY A 186 8.42 18.75 -19.68
C GLY A 186 8.97 17.55 -18.90
N ILE A 187 8.11 16.73 -18.32
CA ILE A 187 8.49 15.49 -17.64
C ILE A 187 9.01 14.46 -18.65
N THR A 188 8.32 14.26 -19.79
CA THR A 188 8.75 13.33 -20.83
C THR A 188 10.04 13.74 -21.49
N ASP A 189 10.24 15.02 -21.74
CA ASP A 189 11.49 15.53 -22.38
C ASP A 189 12.68 15.47 -21.40
N THR A 190 12.45 15.72 -20.11
CA THR A 190 13.48 15.64 -19.06
C THR A 190 13.82 14.18 -18.71
N LEU A 191 12.85 13.27 -18.81
CA LEU A 191 12.98 11.87 -18.42
C LEU A 191 13.13 10.91 -19.61
N ARG A 192 13.15 11.41 -20.85
CA ARG A 192 13.30 10.59 -22.08
C ARG A 192 14.51 9.66 -22.10
N GLY A 193 15.47 9.86 -21.18
CA GLY A 193 16.58 8.94 -20.95
C GLY A 193 16.35 7.90 -19.85
N PHE A 194 15.27 8.04 -19.03
CA PHE A 194 15.08 7.24 -17.81
C PHE A 194 13.65 6.73 -17.57
N VAL A 195 12.66 7.19 -18.34
CA VAL A 195 11.23 6.81 -18.11
C VAL A 195 10.63 6.20 -19.36
N GLY A 196 10.11 4.98 -19.22
CA GLY A 196 9.20 4.38 -20.19
C GLY A 196 7.76 4.85 -19.90
N PHE A 197 6.94 5.13 -20.93
CA PHE A 197 5.52 5.39 -20.79
C PHE A 197 4.73 4.20 -21.28
N ALA A 198 3.79 3.73 -20.47
CA ALA A 198 2.80 2.74 -20.85
C ALA A 198 1.40 3.34 -20.61
N THR A 199 0.46 3.02 -21.50
CA THR A 199 -0.98 3.28 -21.31
C THR A 199 -1.63 1.99 -20.83
N PHE A 200 -2.54 2.11 -19.88
CA PHE A 200 -3.40 1.00 -19.42
C PHE A 200 -4.54 0.79 -20.40
#